data_08aaf6295cdde75caa980d1642070acb
#
_entry.id   08aaf6295cdde75caa980d1642070acb
#
_cell.length_a   1.000
_cell.length_b   1.000
_cell.length_c   1.000
_cell.angle_alpha   90.00
_cell.angle_beta   90.00
_cell.angle_gamma   90.00
#
_symmetry.space_group_name_H-M   'P 1'
#
loop_
_entity.id
_entity.type
_entity.pdbx_description
1 polymer ?
#
loop_
_entity_poly.entity_id
_entity_poly.type
_entity_poly.pdbx_seq_one_letter_code
_entity_poly.pdbx_strand_id
1 'polypeptide(L)'
;AAQQLPVSTQQLRVYIEVNRAPFGAGARSFIGETLTRLGAQNILQAQPDAFPRINPEFVLRAQPDLIMVSERDMTSMLERPGWSSMAAIKNNRLCAFAPAEQDVLVRPGPRLAEAAHIMANCLKRFSS
;
A
#
# COMPACT_ATOMS: atom_id res chain seq x y z
N ALA A 1 -10.14 13.23 12.21
CA ALA A 1 -10.60 12.10 11.43
C ALA A 1 -10.18 12.23 9.98
N ALA A 2 -9.88 11.10 9.35
CA ALA A 2 -9.51 11.11 7.96
C ALA A 2 -10.72 11.47 7.11
N GLN A 3 -10.53 12.40 6.19
CA GLN A 3 -11.56 12.78 5.24
C GLN A 3 -11.35 12.00 3.96
N GLN A 4 -12.45 11.68 3.30
CA GLN A 4 -12.34 11.01 2.01
C GLN A 4 -11.67 11.92 1.00
N LEU A 5 -10.78 11.35 0.21
CA LEU A 5 -10.11 12.04 -0.88
C LEU A 5 -11.03 12.10 -2.11
N PRO A 6 -10.59 12.77 -3.18
CA PRO A 6 -11.39 12.88 -4.41
C PRO A 6 -11.83 11.53 -4.97
N VAL A 7 -12.87 11.54 -5.79
CA VAL A 7 -13.41 10.33 -6.43
C VAL A 7 -12.33 9.55 -7.17
N SER A 8 -11.40 10.25 -7.81
CA SER A 8 -10.29 9.60 -8.51
C SER A 8 -9.44 8.73 -7.58
N THR A 9 -9.26 9.16 -6.33
CA THR A 9 -8.54 8.38 -5.32
C THR A 9 -9.35 7.15 -4.91
N GLN A 10 -10.67 7.28 -4.84
CA GLN A 10 -11.54 6.17 -4.44
C GLN A 10 -11.52 5.03 -5.44
N GLN A 11 -11.05 5.27 -6.66
CA GLN A 11 -10.94 4.25 -7.69
C GLN A 11 -9.58 3.57 -7.71
N LEU A 12 -8.62 4.06 -6.93
CA LEU A 12 -7.29 3.46 -6.90
C LEU A 12 -7.32 2.13 -6.18
N ARG A 13 -6.77 1.12 -6.83
CA ARG A 13 -6.56 -0.21 -6.26
C ARG A 13 -5.13 -0.27 -5.77
N VAL A 14 -4.95 -0.54 -4.48
CA VAL A 14 -3.65 -0.39 -3.83
C VAL A 14 -3.19 -1.70 -3.22
N TYR A 15 -1.91 -2.00 -3.39
CA TYR A 15 -1.22 -3.06 -2.67
C TYR A 15 -0.22 -2.43 -1.73
N ILE A 16 -0.28 -2.79 -0.44
CA ILE A 16 0.67 -2.30 0.56
C ILE A 16 1.48 -3.47 1.06
N GLU A 17 2.80 -3.42 0.85
CA GLU A 17 3.70 -4.46 1.33
C GLU A 17 4.38 -3.99 2.60
N VAL A 18 4.29 -4.79 3.67
CA VAL A 18 4.88 -4.42 4.96
C VAL A 18 6.15 -5.22 5.27
N ASN A 19 6.40 -6.29 4.52
CA ASN A 19 7.59 -7.11 4.69
C ASN A 19 7.87 -7.84 3.39
N ARG A 20 9.14 -8.05 3.08
CA ARG A 20 9.56 -8.66 1.80
C ARG A 20 9.37 -10.16 1.71
N ALA A 21 8.81 -10.81 2.71
CA ALA A 21 8.62 -12.27 2.72
C ALA A 21 7.68 -12.81 1.61
N PRO A 22 6.70 -12.16 0.96
CA PRO A 22 6.08 -10.88 1.27
C PRO A 22 4.87 -11.00 2.18
N PHE A 23 4.72 -10.01 3.05
CA PHE A 23 3.50 -9.84 3.83
C PHE A 23 2.88 -8.50 3.44
N GLY A 24 1.59 -8.51 3.19
CA GLY A 24 0.86 -7.29 2.85
C GLY A 24 0.02 -6.80 4.01
N ALA A 25 -0.60 -5.63 3.84
CA ALA A 25 -1.54 -5.09 4.81
C ALA A 25 -2.97 -5.38 4.34
N GLY A 26 -3.67 -6.21 5.10
CA GLY A 26 -5.05 -6.57 4.81
C GLY A 26 -6.05 -5.58 5.41
N ALA A 27 -7.33 -5.81 5.14
CA ALA A 27 -8.39 -4.90 5.57
C ALA A 27 -8.49 -4.78 7.10
N ARG A 28 -8.05 -5.79 7.84
CA ARG A 28 -8.14 -5.78 9.29
C ARG A 28 -6.96 -5.09 9.98
N SER A 29 -5.93 -4.71 9.24
CA SER A 29 -4.82 -3.96 9.81
C SER A 29 -5.20 -2.49 9.91
N PHE A 30 -4.51 -1.75 10.79
CA PHE A 30 -4.70 -0.32 10.87
C PHE A 30 -4.44 0.35 9.52
N ILE A 31 -3.38 -0.10 8.83
CA ILE A 31 -3.03 0.44 7.52
C ILE A 31 -4.17 0.21 6.53
N GLY A 32 -4.70 -1.01 6.49
CA GLY A 32 -5.80 -1.35 5.59
C GLY A 32 -7.07 -0.58 5.90
N GLU A 33 -7.40 -0.43 7.17
CA GLU A 33 -8.56 0.36 7.58
C GLU A 33 -8.41 1.82 7.18
N THR A 34 -7.23 2.38 7.36
CA THR A 34 -6.94 3.76 6.99
C THR A 34 -7.08 3.95 5.48
N LEU A 35 -6.56 3.01 4.71
CA LEU A 35 -6.67 3.05 3.25
C LEU A 35 -8.13 3.12 2.81
N THR A 36 -8.97 2.28 3.41
CA THR A 36 -10.39 2.24 3.10
C THR A 36 -11.09 3.54 3.50
N ARG A 37 -10.75 4.11 4.65
CA ARG A 37 -11.31 5.38 5.09
C ARG A 37 -10.94 6.52 4.17
N LEU A 38 -9.76 6.44 3.55
CA LEU A 38 -9.32 7.46 2.58
C LEU A 38 -9.98 7.27 1.21
N GLY A 39 -10.73 6.19 1.03
CA GLY A 39 -11.51 5.97 -0.18
C GLY A 39 -10.85 5.08 -1.22
N ALA A 40 -9.65 4.58 -0.99
CA ALA A 40 -8.98 3.69 -1.93
C ALA A 40 -9.41 2.24 -1.70
N GLN A 41 -9.13 1.38 -2.66
CA GLN A 41 -9.46 -0.04 -2.60
C GLN A 41 -8.20 -0.84 -2.29
N ASN A 42 -8.30 -1.73 -1.29
CA ASN A 42 -7.20 -2.61 -0.93
C ASN A 42 -7.37 -3.94 -1.67
N ILE A 43 -6.38 -4.34 -2.48
CA ILE A 43 -6.50 -5.60 -3.23
C ILE A 43 -6.51 -6.81 -2.30
N LEU A 44 -6.12 -6.64 -1.04
CA LEU A 44 -6.10 -7.72 -0.04
C LEU A 44 -7.31 -7.70 0.88
N GLN A 45 -8.38 -6.97 0.53
CA GLN A 45 -9.49 -6.80 1.45
C GLN A 45 -10.23 -8.11 1.77
N ALA A 46 -10.12 -9.12 0.91
CA ALA A 46 -10.77 -10.41 1.14
C ALA A 46 -9.94 -11.33 2.06
N GLN A 47 -8.71 -10.97 2.38
CA GLN A 47 -7.84 -11.78 3.21
C GLN A 47 -8.28 -11.74 4.68
N PRO A 48 -8.33 -12.89 5.37
CA PRO A 48 -8.81 -12.91 6.75
C PRO A 48 -7.84 -12.34 7.79
N ASP A 49 -6.54 -12.36 7.48
CA ASP A 49 -5.52 -11.90 8.42
C ASP A 49 -5.23 -10.42 8.26
N ALA A 50 -4.80 -9.77 9.36
CA ALA A 50 -4.39 -8.36 9.29
C ALA A 50 -3.16 -8.19 8.40
N PHE A 51 -2.21 -9.14 8.49
CA PHE A 51 -0.99 -9.09 7.68
C PHE A 51 -0.78 -10.44 7.02
N PRO A 52 -1.53 -10.73 5.95
CA PRO A 52 -1.44 -12.03 5.29
C PRO A 52 -0.12 -12.19 4.55
N ARG A 53 0.37 -13.43 4.53
CA ARG A 53 1.47 -13.79 3.64
C ARG A 53 0.92 -13.89 2.24
N ILE A 54 1.58 -13.23 1.29
CA ILE A 54 1.04 -13.06 -0.06
C ILE A 54 1.80 -13.91 -1.06
N ASN A 55 1.07 -14.56 -1.96
CA ASN A 55 1.67 -15.16 -3.13
C ASN A 55 1.96 -14.02 -4.12
N PRO A 56 3.23 -13.82 -4.51
CA PRO A 56 3.56 -12.73 -5.45
C PRO A 56 2.76 -12.77 -6.74
N GLU A 57 2.37 -13.96 -7.22
CA GLU A 57 1.56 -14.05 -8.42
C GLU A 57 0.17 -13.48 -8.27
N PHE A 58 -0.37 -13.50 -7.05
CA PHE A 58 -1.67 -12.90 -6.80
C PHE A 58 -1.62 -11.41 -7.13
N VAL A 59 -0.56 -10.72 -6.69
CA VAL A 59 -0.40 -9.29 -6.94
C VAL A 59 -0.22 -9.03 -8.43
N LEU A 60 0.55 -9.87 -9.11
CA LEU A 60 0.73 -9.75 -10.56
C LEU A 60 -0.61 -9.83 -11.29
N ARG A 61 -1.44 -10.79 -10.91
CA ARG A 61 -2.74 -10.96 -11.55
C ARG A 61 -3.71 -9.85 -11.20
N ALA A 62 -3.62 -9.34 -9.98
CA ALA A 62 -4.51 -8.28 -9.52
C ALA A 62 -4.21 -6.94 -10.19
N GLN A 63 -2.97 -6.72 -10.62
CA GLN A 63 -2.54 -5.48 -11.28
C GLN A 63 -3.01 -4.24 -10.52
N PRO A 64 -2.47 -3.99 -9.33
CA PRO A 64 -2.85 -2.80 -8.58
C PRO A 64 -2.47 -1.53 -9.33
N ASP A 65 -3.19 -0.46 -9.05
CA ASP A 65 -2.90 0.85 -9.65
C ASP A 65 -1.73 1.53 -8.96
N LEU A 66 -1.48 1.20 -7.70
CA LEU A 66 -0.48 1.84 -6.87
C LEU A 66 0.09 0.83 -5.88
N ILE A 67 1.39 0.90 -5.66
CA ILE A 67 2.07 0.04 -4.67
C ILE A 67 2.72 0.92 -3.61
N MET A 68 2.46 0.59 -2.35
CA MET A 68 3.11 1.24 -1.20
C MET A 68 4.08 0.24 -0.59
N VAL A 69 5.32 0.64 -0.42
CA VAL A 69 6.39 -0.26 0.05
C VAL A 69 7.43 0.56 0.81
N SER A 70 8.18 -0.08 1.71
CA SER A 70 9.31 0.55 2.36
C SER A 70 10.47 0.70 1.37
N GLU A 71 11.20 1.81 1.45
CA GLU A 71 12.42 2.00 0.64
C GLU A 71 13.37 0.83 0.80
N ARG A 72 13.45 0.28 2.02
CA ARG A 72 14.33 -0.85 2.31
C ARG A 72 14.00 -2.07 1.46
N ASP A 73 12.73 -2.30 1.17
CA ASP A 73 12.28 -3.51 0.48
C ASP A 73 12.07 -3.31 -1.02
N MET A 74 12.25 -2.09 -1.50
CA MET A 74 11.96 -1.75 -2.89
C MET A 74 12.78 -2.57 -3.88
N THR A 75 14.09 -2.67 -3.66
CA THR A 75 14.98 -3.41 -4.57
C THR A 75 14.58 -4.88 -4.66
N SER A 76 14.32 -5.51 -3.51
CA SER A 76 13.90 -6.91 -3.49
C SER A 76 12.58 -7.11 -4.23
N MET A 77 11.65 -6.17 -4.07
CA MET A 77 10.36 -6.23 -4.74
C MET A 77 10.52 -6.17 -6.26
N LEU A 78 11.36 -5.25 -6.73
CA LEU A 78 11.57 -5.07 -8.18
C LEU A 78 12.26 -6.25 -8.84
N GLU A 79 12.99 -7.06 -8.07
CA GLU A 79 13.68 -8.23 -8.58
C GLU A 79 12.79 -9.46 -8.69
N ARG A 80 11.58 -9.41 -8.17
CA ARG A 80 10.66 -10.56 -8.26
C ARG A 80 10.30 -10.85 -9.71
N PRO A 81 10.22 -12.15 -10.09
CA PRO A 81 9.87 -12.51 -11.47
C PRO A 81 8.55 -11.87 -11.91
N GLY A 82 8.58 -11.17 -13.05
CA GLY A 82 7.41 -10.57 -13.65
C GLY A 82 7.00 -9.22 -13.09
N TRP A 83 7.49 -8.84 -11.92
CA TRP A 83 7.04 -7.59 -11.29
C TRP A 83 7.49 -6.35 -12.04
N SER A 84 8.68 -6.37 -12.64
CA SER A 84 9.15 -5.22 -13.42
C SER A 84 8.27 -4.94 -14.64
N SER A 85 7.47 -5.91 -15.08
CA SER A 85 6.54 -5.74 -16.19
C SER A 85 5.18 -5.23 -15.74
N MET A 86 4.93 -5.17 -14.43
CA MET A 86 3.65 -4.71 -13.90
C MET A 86 3.44 -3.23 -14.23
N ALA A 87 2.22 -2.87 -14.67
CA ALA A 87 1.93 -1.50 -15.10
C ALA A 87 2.25 -0.48 -14.01
N ALA A 88 1.92 -0.77 -12.75
CA ALA A 88 2.20 0.15 -11.66
C ALA A 88 3.70 0.44 -11.54
N ILE A 89 4.53 -0.58 -11.74
CA ILE A 89 5.98 -0.42 -11.64
C ILE A 89 6.53 0.29 -12.88
N LYS A 90 6.09 -0.08 -14.06
CA LYS A 90 6.52 0.56 -15.31
C LYS A 90 6.19 2.04 -15.32
N ASN A 91 5.05 2.41 -14.77
CA ASN A 91 4.58 3.78 -14.76
C ASN A 91 5.02 4.54 -13.51
N ASN A 92 5.89 3.93 -12.72
CA ASN A 92 6.43 4.52 -11.49
C ASN A 92 5.34 4.94 -10.50
N ARG A 93 4.29 4.13 -10.40
CA ARG A 93 3.20 4.40 -9.46
C ARG A 93 3.49 3.68 -8.15
N LEU A 94 4.52 4.17 -7.48
CA LEU A 94 5.05 3.58 -6.25
C LEU A 94 5.23 4.66 -5.21
N CYS A 95 4.87 4.35 -3.96
CA CYS A 95 5.26 5.17 -2.83
C CYS A 95 6.24 4.34 -2.00
N ALA A 96 7.50 4.76 -1.99
CA ALA A 96 8.52 4.13 -1.19
C ALA A 96 8.70 4.96 0.08
N PHE A 97 8.33 4.37 1.22
CA PHE A 97 8.38 5.10 2.48
C PHE A 97 9.76 5.01 3.11
N ALA A 98 10.26 6.15 3.59
CA ALA A 98 11.51 6.20 4.36
C ALA A 98 11.33 5.40 5.66
N PRO A 99 12.43 4.91 6.27
CA PRO A 99 12.34 4.12 7.50
C PRO A 99 11.49 4.75 8.59
N ALA A 100 11.61 6.08 8.78
CA ALA A 100 10.83 6.77 9.80
C ALA A 100 9.33 6.73 9.49
N GLU A 101 8.96 6.89 8.22
CA GLU A 101 7.57 6.81 7.79
C GLU A 101 7.01 5.40 7.94
N GLN A 102 7.80 4.41 7.54
CA GLN A 102 7.40 3.01 7.65
C GLN A 102 7.15 2.63 9.10
N ASP A 103 8.00 3.10 10.01
CA ASP A 103 7.84 2.82 11.43
C ASP A 103 6.53 3.39 11.97
N VAL A 104 6.16 4.60 11.54
CA VAL A 104 4.88 5.19 11.92
C VAL A 104 3.72 4.35 11.42
N LEU A 105 3.81 3.87 10.17
CA LEU A 105 2.73 3.09 9.57
C LEU A 105 2.51 1.76 10.26
N VAL A 106 3.58 1.05 10.63
CA VAL A 106 3.45 -0.28 11.21
C VAL A 106 3.28 -0.24 12.73
N ARG A 107 3.69 0.85 13.38
CA ARG A 107 3.58 1.02 14.84
C ARG A 107 3.15 2.44 15.17
N PRO A 108 1.93 2.82 14.79
CA PRO A 108 1.52 4.22 14.96
C PRO A 108 1.38 4.65 16.42
N GLY A 109 0.94 3.78 17.34
CA GLY A 109 0.72 4.17 18.71
C GLY A 109 -0.10 5.45 18.79
N PRO A 110 0.41 6.53 19.43
CA PRO A 110 -0.31 7.80 19.48
C PRO A 110 -0.21 8.62 18.20
N ARG A 111 0.50 8.11 17.17
CA ARG A 111 0.74 8.85 15.93
C ARG A 111 -0.21 8.41 14.80
N LEU A 112 -1.46 8.08 15.16
CA LEU A 112 -2.44 7.60 14.18
C LEU A 112 -2.73 8.63 13.09
N ALA A 113 -2.84 9.92 13.47
CA ALA A 113 -3.10 10.97 12.50
C ALA A 113 -1.93 11.15 11.55
N GLU A 114 -0.72 11.01 12.04
CA GLU A 114 0.48 11.10 11.21
C GLU A 114 0.52 9.97 10.19
N ALA A 115 0.20 8.75 10.61
CA ALA A 115 0.16 7.59 9.72
C ALA A 115 -0.86 7.83 8.60
N ALA A 116 -2.06 8.29 8.95
CA ALA A 116 -3.09 8.58 7.95
C ALA A 116 -2.63 9.67 6.97
N HIS A 117 -1.92 10.67 7.48
CA HIS A 117 -1.41 11.76 6.65
C HIS A 117 -0.37 11.29 5.63
N ILE A 118 0.53 10.40 6.06
CA ILE A 118 1.53 9.80 5.18
C ILE A 118 0.85 9.07 4.02
N MET A 119 -0.16 8.27 4.33
CA MET A 119 -0.90 7.51 3.32
C MET A 119 -1.67 8.44 2.39
N ALA A 120 -2.32 9.46 2.95
CA ALA A 120 -3.09 10.41 2.15
C ALA A 120 -2.20 11.16 1.17
N ASN A 121 -1.00 11.55 1.59
CA ASN A 121 -0.05 12.23 0.71
C ASN A 121 0.35 11.34 -0.46
N CYS A 122 0.58 10.06 -0.20
CA CYS A 122 0.88 9.10 -1.27
C CYS A 122 -0.27 9.04 -2.27
N LEU A 123 -1.50 8.85 -1.77
CA LEU A 123 -2.67 8.72 -2.63
C LEU A 123 -2.88 9.97 -3.48
N LYS A 124 -2.66 11.16 -2.90
CA LYS A 124 -2.84 12.41 -3.62
C LYS A 124 -1.88 12.55 -4.80
N ARG A 125 -0.67 12.02 -4.67
CA ARG A 125 0.31 12.12 -5.75
C ARG A 125 -0.13 11.38 -7.00
N PHE A 126 -0.98 10.36 -6.86
CA PHE A 126 -1.40 9.50 -7.96
C PHE A 126 -2.87 9.61 -8.31
N SER A 127 -3.62 10.45 -7.60
CA SER A 127 -4.99 10.77 -8.00
C SER A 127 -4.97 12.00 -8.90
N SER A 128 -5.66 11.93 -9.98
CA SER A 128 -5.68 13.03 -10.95
C SER A 128 -7.07 13.60 -11.13
#